data_49e1f57d039d17d9b7b0a6d89588c85a
#
_entry.id   49e1f57d039d17d9b7b0a6d89588c85a
#
_cell.length_a   1.000
_cell.length_b   1.000
_cell.length_c   1.000
_cell.angle_alpha   90.00
_cell.angle_beta   90.00
_cell.angle_gamma   90.00
#
_symmetry.space_group_name_H-M   'P 1'
#
loop_
_entity.id
_entity.type
_entity.pdbx_description
1 polymer ?
#
loop_
_entity_poly.entity_id
_entity_poly.type
_entity_poly.pdbx_seq_one_letter_code
_entity_poly.pdbx_strand_id
1 'polypeptide(L)' 'MDEQRIIEIETKLAHQEQMLMELDDALTTQQSTIMTLGRMCASMAERMQSLSGDETASPPGDERPPHY' A
#
# COMPACT_ATOMS: atom_id res chain seq x y z
N MET A 1 22.68 -5.37 40.51
CA MET A 1 22.60 -4.33 39.54
C MET A 1 22.42 -3.02 40.21
N ASP A 2 23.13 -2.01 39.81
CA ASP A 2 22.96 -0.75 40.50
C ASP A 2 21.79 0.02 39.87
N GLU A 3 21.40 1.01 40.61
CA GLU A 3 20.23 1.79 40.24
C GLU A 3 20.37 2.46 38.89
N GLN A 4 21.57 2.92 38.61
CA GLN A 4 21.83 3.62 37.38
C GLN A 4 21.65 2.76 36.15
N ARG A 5 22.07 1.51 36.27
CA ARG A 5 21.90 0.59 35.14
C ARG A 5 20.44 0.26 34.92
N ILE A 6 19.68 0.16 35.99
CA ILE A 6 18.26 -0.10 35.87
C ILE A 6 17.58 1.06 35.17
N ILE A 7 17.96 2.28 35.54
CA ILE A 7 17.40 3.46 34.90
C ILE A 7 17.75 3.50 33.42
N GLU A 8 18.98 3.15 33.08
CA GLU A 8 19.40 3.12 31.70
C GLU A 8 18.59 2.12 30.90
N ILE A 9 18.39 0.95 31.46
CA ILE A 9 17.65 -0.10 30.79
C ILE A 9 16.20 0.34 30.59
N GLU A 10 15.62 0.91 31.62
CA GLU A 10 14.24 1.37 31.53
C GLU A 10 14.09 2.47 30.49
N THR A 11 15.08 3.35 30.43
CA THR A 11 15.06 4.42 29.46
C THR A 11 15.13 3.88 28.05
N LYS A 12 15.99 2.89 27.83
CA LYS A 12 16.11 2.28 26.53
C LYS A 12 14.85 1.52 26.13
N LEU A 13 14.26 0.85 27.10
CA LEU A 13 13.00 0.14 26.82
C LEU A 13 11.91 1.09 26.43
N ALA A 14 11.79 2.20 27.15
CA ALA A 14 10.77 3.18 26.83
C ALA A 14 11.00 3.74 25.43
N HIS A 15 12.25 3.99 25.08
CA HIS A 15 12.58 4.50 23.77
C HIS A 15 12.22 3.49 22.68
N GLN A 16 12.52 2.21 22.92
CA GLN A 16 12.20 1.17 21.97
C GLN A 16 10.70 1.00 21.81
N GLU A 17 9.97 1.11 22.91
CA GLU A 17 8.53 1.03 22.83
C GLU A 17 7.97 2.15 21.98
N GLN A 18 8.52 3.34 22.16
CA GLN A 18 8.10 4.47 21.38
C GLN A 18 8.36 4.24 19.90
N MET A 19 9.54 3.73 19.58
CA MET A 19 9.89 3.47 18.20
C MET A 19 9.00 2.40 17.58
N LEU A 20 8.66 1.38 18.37
CA LEU A 20 7.77 0.34 17.88
C LEU A 20 6.39 0.88 17.58
N MET A 21 5.90 1.76 18.43
CA MET A 21 4.59 2.37 18.21
C MET A 21 4.59 3.22 16.95
N GLU A 22 5.67 3.98 16.76
CA GLU A 22 5.79 4.81 15.56
C GLU A 22 5.87 3.96 14.31
N LEU A 23 6.60 2.86 14.40
CA LEU A 23 6.72 1.95 13.27
C LEU A 23 5.39 1.30 12.95
N ASP A 24 4.68 0.91 14.00
CA ASP A 24 3.36 0.30 13.83
C ASP A 24 2.40 1.28 13.14
N ASP A 25 2.43 2.53 13.57
CA ASP A 25 1.60 3.55 12.94
C ASP A 25 1.97 3.74 11.48
N ALA A 26 3.27 3.75 11.19
CA ALA A 26 3.73 3.91 9.82
C ALA A 26 3.27 2.75 8.95
N LEU A 27 3.36 1.53 9.47
CA LEU A 27 2.92 0.36 8.74
C LEU A 27 1.43 0.39 8.47
N THR A 28 0.66 0.79 9.48
CA THR A 28 -0.79 0.89 9.32
C THR A 28 -1.13 1.91 8.24
N THR A 29 -0.46 3.05 8.26
CA THR A 29 -0.69 4.07 7.26
C THR A 29 -0.31 3.56 5.87
N GLN A 30 0.80 2.87 5.76
CA GLN A 30 1.23 2.33 4.48
C GLN A 30 0.25 1.28 3.95
N GLN A 31 -0.27 0.45 4.83
CA GLN A 31 -1.26 -0.53 4.43
C GLN A 31 -2.50 0.15 3.86
N SER A 32 -2.94 1.18 4.54
CA SER A 32 -4.10 1.94 4.09
C SER A 32 -3.83 2.56 2.71
N THR A 33 -2.64 3.10 2.53
CA THR A 33 -2.27 3.69 1.25
C THR A 33 -2.22 2.64 0.16
N ILE A 34 -1.67 1.48 0.46
CA ILE A 34 -1.59 0.41 -0.52
C ILE A 34 -2.97 -0.05 -0.93
N MET A 35 -3.87 -0.16 0.02
CA MET A 35 -5.23 -0.57 -0.30
C MET A 35 -5.93 0.47 -1.17
N THR A 36 -5.71 1.73 -0.87
CA THR A 36 -6.29 2.80 -1.67
C THR A 36 -5.74 2.76 -3.09
N LEU A 37 -4.42 2.60 -3.20
CA LEU A 37 -3.81 2.51 -4.52
C LEU A 37 -4.32 1.31 -5.30
N GLY A 38 -4.52 0.19 -4.60
CA GLY A 38 -5.07 -0.99 -5.23
C GLY A 38 -6.44 -0.76 -5.81
N ARG A 39 -7.29 -0.06 -5.05
CA ARG A 39 -8.61 0.27 -5.54
C ARG A 39 -8.56 1.21 -6.73
N MET A 40 -7.66 2.18 -6.66
CA MET A 40 -7.52 3.12 -7.78
C MET A 40 -7.04 2.39 -9.02
N CYS A 41 -6.10 1.48 -8.88
CA CYS A 41 -5.61 0.71 -10.01
C CYS A 41 -6.72 -0.15 -10.60
N ALA A 42 -7.51 -0.77 -9.74
CA ALA A 42 -8.61 -1.60 -10.22
C ALA A 42 -9.64 -0.76 -10.96
N SER A 43 -9.90 0.42 -10.43
CA SER A 43 -10.85 1.32 -11.06
C SER A 43 -10.34 1.77 -12.44
N MET A 44 -9.06 2.08 -12.51
CA MET A 44 -8.48 2.48 -13.78
C MET A 44 -8.47 1.34 -14.78
N ALA A 45 -8.20 0.15 -14.31
CA ALA A 45 -8.23 -1.03 -15.17
C ALA A 45 -9.63 -1.26 -15.74
N GLU A 46 -10.63 -1.04 -14.91
CA GLU A 46 -12.00 -1.18 -15.37
C GLU A 46 -12.34 -0.16 -16.45
N ARG A 47 -11.87 1.07 -16.25
CA ARG A 47 -12.10 2.11 -17.24
C ARG A 47 -11.43 1.77 -18.56
N MET A 48 -10.20 1.28 -18.47
CA MET A 48 -9.47 0.90 -19.66
C MET A 48 -10.14 -0.25 -20.38
N GLN A 49 -10.65 -1.19 -19.62
CA GLN A 49 -11.38 -2.31 -20.19
C GLN A 49 -12.65 -1.85 -20.87
N SER A 50 -13.33 -0.91 -20.25
CA SER A 50 -14.55 -0.36 -20.80
C SER A 50 -14.28 0.33 -22.13
N LEU A 51 -13.21 1.11 -22.18
CA LEU A 51 -12.83 1.78 -23.42
C LEU A 51 -12.42 0.78 -24.48
N SER A 52 -11.63 -0.21 -24.08
CA SER A 52 -11.21 -1.25 -25.03
C SER A 52 -12.39 -2.02 -25.55
N GLY A 53 -13.33 -2.32 -24.66
CA GLY A 53 -14.52 -3.02 -25.07
C GLY A 53 -15.31 -2.24 -26.10
N ASP A 54 -15.45 -0.97 -25.90
CA ASP A 54 -16.14 -0.13 -26.86
C ASP A 54 -15.44 -0.15 -28.20
N GLU A 55 -14.13 0.02 -28.16
CA GLU A 55 -13.35 0.01 -29.38
C GLU A 55 -13.41 -1.34 -30.08
N THR A 56 -13.31 -2.38 -29.31
CA THR A 56 -13.37 -3.72 -29.87
C THR A 56 -14.71 -3.99 -30.49
N ALA A 57 -15.74 -3.51 -29.85
CA ALA A 57 -17.06 -3.69 -30.39
C ALA A 57 -17.22 -3.02 -31.72
N SER A 58 -16.66 -1.82 -31.82
CA SER A 58 -16.81 -1.10 -33.07
C SER A 58 -16.02 -1.72 -34.19
N PRO A 59 -14.70 -1.85 -34.08
CA PRO A 59 -13.95 -2.45 -35.17
C PRO A 59 -13.72 -3.88 -34.87
N PRO A 60 -14.41 -4.71 -35.49
CA PRO A 60 -14.24 -6.12 -35.21
C PRO A 60 -12.86 -6.61 -35.48
N GLY A 61 -12.15 -6.06 -36.32
CA GLY A 61 -10.86 -6.58 -36.67
C GLY A 61 -9.81 -6.32 -35.71
N ASP A 62 -9.84 -5.57 -34.99
CA ASP A 62 -8.75 -5.26 -34.23
C ASP A 62 -8.36 -6.06 -33.21
N GLU A 63 -8.21 -6.59 -33.22
CA GLU A 63 -7.91 -7.17 -32.40
C GLU A 63 -6.92 -7.34 -31.86
N ARG A 64 -6.76 -6.97 -31.82
CA ARG A 64 -6.04 -6.98 -31.33
C ARG A 64 -5.47 -6.88 -30.74
N PRO A 65 -5.14 -6.89 -30.53
CA PRO A 65 -4.58 -6.85 -29.86
C PRO A 65 -4.39 -6.74 -28.99
N PRO A 66 -4.62 -6.72 -28.59
CA PRO A 66 -4.47 -6.55 -27.78
C PRO A 66 -4.08 -6.66 -26.95
N HIS A 67 -4.16 -6.44 -26.84
CA HIS A 67 -3.95 -6.57 -26.22
C HIS A 67 -3.02 -6.61 -25.85
N TYR A 68 -2.58 -6.30 -25.69
CA TYR A 68 -1.91 -6.24 -25.42
C TYR A 68 -1.57 -6.05 -24.90
#